data_945250194a8d05fd7ce61bdbdf4b7161
#
_entry.id   945250194a8d05fd7ce61bdbdf4b7161
#
_cell.length_a   1.000
_cell.length_b   1.000
_cell.length_c   1.000
_cell.angle_alpha   90.00
_cell.angle_beta   90.00
_cell.angle_gamma   90.00
#
_symmetry.space_group_name_H-M   'P 1'
#
loop_
_entity.id
_entity.type
_entity.pdbx_description
1 polymer ?
#
loop_
_entity_poly.entity_id
_entity_poly.type
_entity_poly.pdbx_seq_one_letter_code
_entity_poly.pdbx_strand_id
1 'polypeptide(L)'
;MKQFKEQELVARLQNPATQRRAFEEIVGHFSESLYWQIRRMVTYHDDADDVLQNTFLKAWNSIGSFRGDAKLSTWLFKIAYNESLTFLSKQKDTISLDTNILDDDDDAPTLANTLESDAYFDGDETEAMLQAAVASLPAKQRAVFNMKYFQEMKYEDMAEITGTSIGALKASFHIAVKKIEEYFQQRE
;
A
#
# COMPACT_ATOMS: atom_id res chain seq x y z
N MET A 1 26.93 1.14 3.93
CA MET A 1 25.63 1.79 3.74
C MET A 1 25.70 3.21 4.29
N LYS A 2 25.47 4.26 3.46
CA LYS A 2 25.38 5.64 3.99
C LYS A 2 24.14 5.71 4.88
N GLN A 3 24.33 6.06 6.15
CA GLN A 3 23.23 6.28 7.07
C GLN A 3 22.35 7.40 6.49
N PHE A 4 21.07 7.08 6.27
CA PHE A 4 20.10 8.02 5.72
C PHE A 4 19.87 9.13 6.74
N LYS A 5 20.37 10.32 6.44
CA LYS A 5 20.24 11.50 7.31
C LYS A 5 19.01 12.30 6.86
N GLU A 6 17.87 11.97 7.40
CA GLU A 6 16.57 12.56 7.01
C GLU A 6 16.57 14.08 7.14
N GLN A 7 17.11 14.64 8.23
CA GLN A 7 17.15 16.08 8.46
C GLN A 7 17.95 16.85 7.39
N GLU A 8 19.09 16.29 6.97
CA GLU A 8 19.92 16.88 5.91
C GLU A 8 19.19 16.83 4.57
N LEU A 9 18.50 15.73 4.30
CA LEU A 9 17.72 15.53 3.08
C LEU A 9 16.54 16.50 3.01
N VAL A 10 15.83 16.70 4.12
CA VAL A 10 14.72 17.68 4.21
C VAL A 10 15.20 19.10 3.93
N ALA A 11 16.35 19.50 4.49
CA ALA A 11 16.92 20.83 4.20
C ALA A 11 17.26 20.99 2.71
N ARG A 12 17.78 19.94 2.06
CA ARG A 12 18.08 19.94 0.62
C ARG A 12 16.82 19.95 -0.25
N LEU A 13 15.72 19.37 0.21
CA LEU A 13 14.42 19.41 -0.48
C LEU A 13 13.80 20.80 -0.50
N GLN A 14 14.07 21.62 0.52
CA GLN A 14 13.58 22.99 0.59
C GLN A 14 14.40 23.99 -0.24
N ASN A 15 15.59 23.61 -0.71
CA ASN A 15 16.45 24.45 -1.52
C ASN A 15 16.27 24.14 -3.01
N PRO A 16 15.78 25.08 -3.85
CA PRO A 16 15.52 24.85 -5.26
C PRO A 16 16.75 24.33 -6.07
N ALA A 17 17.96 24.72 -5.66
CA ALA A 17 19.18 24.28 -6.33
C ALA A 17 19.54 22.80 -6.10
N THR A 18 19.06 22.21 -5.01
CA THR A 18 19.37 20.82 -4.60
C THR A 18 18.15 19.93 -4.54
N GLN A 19 16.94 20.50 -4.65
CA GLN A 19 15.65 19.82 -4.49
C GLN A 19 15.53 18.57 -5.38
N ARG A 20 15.85 18.71 -6.69
CA ARG A 20 15.75 17.60 -7.64
C ARG A 20 16.63 16.42 -7.24
N ARG A 21 17.90 16.66 -6.92
CA ARG A 21 18.84 15.60 -6.52
C ARG A 21 18.42 14.95 -5.20
N ALA A 22 17.94 15.76 -4.25
CA ALA A 22 17.43 15.25 -2.99
C ALA A 22 16.19 14.36 -3.21
N PHE A 23 15.32 14.73 -4.15
CA PHE A 23 14.14 13.92 -4.49
C PHE A 23 14.54 12.62 -5.21
N GLU A 24 15.51 12.64 -6.10
CA GLU A 24 16.07 11.43 -6.74
C GLU A 24 16.62 10.44 -5.69
N GLU A 25 17.26 10.94 -4.62
CA GLU A 25 17.70 10.11 -3.49
C GLU A 25 16.52 9.52 -2.71
N ILE A 26 15.41 10.26 -2.55
CA ILE A 26 14.17 9.76 -1.95
C ILE A 26 13.59 8.64 -2.79
N VAL A 27 13.45 8.85 -4.09
CA VAL A 27 12.94 7.83 -5.01
C VAL A 27 13.77 6.56 -4.89
N GLY A 28 15.11 6.67 -5.00
CA GLY A 28 16.00 5.51 -4.90
C GLY A 28 15.95 4.79 -3.55
N HIS A 29 15.65 5.51 -2.47
CA HIS A 29 15.61 4.91 -1.12
C HIS A 29 14.26 4.28 -0.77
N PHE A 30 13.15 4.88 -1.21
CA PHE A 30 11.81 4.47 -0.78
C PHE A 30 11.02 3.67 -1.82
N SER A 31 11.49 3.59 -3.09
CA SER A 31 10.75 2.91 -4.16
C SER A 31 10.36 1.48 -3.80
N GLU A 32 11.31 0.68 -3.33
CA GLU A 32 11.05 -0.72 -3.01
C GLU A 32 10.03 -0.88 -1.87
N SER A 33 10.21 -0.14 -0.77
CA SER A 33 9.30 -0.23 0.38
C SER A 33 7.90 0.29 0.07
N LEU A 34 7.78 1.36 -0.71
CA LEU A 34 6.51 1.90 -1.17
C LEU A 34 5.84 0.95 -2.18
N TYR A 35 6.62 0.39 -3.12
CA TYR A 35 6.13 -0.59 -4.07
C TYR A 35 5.46 -1.77 -3.35
N TRP A 36 6.13 -2.39 -2.39
CA TRP A 36 5.57 -3.52 -1.66
C TRP A 36 4.36 -3.15 -0.79
N GLN A 37 4.31 -1.93 -0.24
CA GLN A 37 3.09 -1.45 0.43
C GLN A 37 1.92 -1.37 -0.53
N ILE A 38 2.15 -0.76 -1.70
CA ILE A 38 1.12 -0.58 -2.73
C ILE A 38 0.72 -1.94 -3.31
N ARG A 39 1.70 -2.79 -3.66
CA ARG A 39 1.49 -4.11 -4.26
C ARG A 39 0.60 -5.03 -3.40
N ARG A 40 0.73 -4.93 -2.08
CA ARG A 40 -0.14 -5.65 -1.14
C ARG A 40 -1.54 -5.01 -0.99
N MET A 41 -1.74 -3.81 -1.51
CA MET A 41 -3.06 -3.15 -1.55
C MET A 41 -3.79 -3.42 -2.86
N VAL A 42 -3.07 -3.39 -3.98
CA VAL A 42 -3.60 -3.63 -5.32
C VAL A 42 -3.18 -5.01 -5.82
N THR A 43 -3.99 -5.61 -6.70
CA THR A 43 -3.84 -7.02 -7.05
C THR A 43 -2.77 -7.25 -8.12
N TYR A 44 -2.63 -6.31 -9.06
CA TYR A 44 -1.77 -6.49 -10.24
C TYR A 44 -0.49 -5.68 -10.12
N HIS A 45 0.59 -6.21 -10.73
CA HIS A 45 1.91 -5.57 -10.78
C HIS A 45 1.84 -4.20 -11.50
N ASP A 46 1.22 -4.17 -12.67
CA ASP A 46 1.09 -2.94 -13.47
C ASP A 46 0.33 -1.85 -12.71
N ASP A 47 -0.74 -2.22 -11.99
CA ASP A 47 -1.49 -1.31 -11.13
C ASP A 47 -0.61 -0.75 -10.00
N ALA A 48 0.27 -1.59 -9.43
CA ALA A 48 1.17 -1.16 -8.36
C ALA A 48 2.22 -0.17 -8.88
N ASP A 49 2.74 -0.36 -10.08
CA ASP A 49 3.68 0.56 -10.71
C ASP A 49 3.00 1.91 -11.03
N ASP A 50 1.79 1.89 -11.55
CA ASP A 50 1.00 3.10 -11.81
C ASP A 50 0.72 3.90 -10.52
N VAL A 51 0.31 3.22 -9.45
CA VAL A 51 0.07 3.85 -8.15
C VAL A 51 1.37 4.37 -7.54
N LEU A 52 2.48 3.66 -7.69
CA LEU A 52 3.81 4.11 -7.22
C LEU A 52 4.26 5.37 -7.96
N GLN A 53 4.11 5.39 -9.29
CA GLN A 53 4.43 6.55 -10.11
C GLN A 53 3.59 7.77 -9.68
N ASN A 54 2.27 7.59 -9.52
CA ASN A 54 1.36 8.65 -9.05
C ASN A 54 1.73 9.13 -7.65
N THR A 55 2.16 8.22 -6.77
CA THR A 55 2.65 8.55 -5.42
C THR A 55 3.83 9.51 -5.49
N PHE A 56 4.85 9.21 -6.31
CA PHE A 56 6.01 10.07 -6.44
C PHE A 56 5.70 11.38 -7.16
N LEU A 57 4.80 11.40 -8.15
CA LEU A 57 4.34 12.63 -8.78
C LEU A 57 3.62 13.55 -7.77
N LYS A 58 2.74 13.00 -6.92
CA LYS A 58 2.09 13.77 -5.86
C LYS A 58 3.08 14.25 -4.80
N ALA A 59 4.04 13.40 -4.42
CA ALA A 59 5.11 13.78 -3.50
C ALA A 59 5.92 14.93 -4.06
N TRP A 60 6.34 14.87 -5.33
CA TRP A 60 7.05 15.96 -5.98
C TRP A 60 6.27 17.27 -6.00
N ASN A 61 4.99 17.20 -6.38
CA ASN A 61 4.14 18.39 -6.43
C ASN A 61 3.85 18.98 -5.04
N SER A 62 3.93 18.19 -3.98
CA SER A 62 3.64 18.58 -2.60
C SER A 62 4.91 18.86 -1.78
N ILE A 63 6.10 18.68 -2.35
CA ILE A 63 7.38 18.76 -1.62
C ILE A 63 7.59 20.13 -0.97
N GLY A 64 7.13 21.20 -1.62
CA GLY A 64 7.22 22.56 -1.09
C GLY A 64 6.37 22.80 0.18
N SER A 65 5.37 21.95 0.43
CA SER A 65 4.54 22.00 1.62
C SER A 65 5.04 21.10 2.75
N PHE A 66 6.00 20.23 2.48
CA PHE A 66 6.59 19.34 3.48
C PHE A 66 7.51 20.15 4.41
N ARG A 67 7.09 20.32 5.67
CA ARG A 67 7.80 21.14 6.67
C ARG A 67 8.75 20.33 7.56
N GLY A 68 8.74 18.99 7.45
CA GLY A 68 9.53 18.12 8.33
C GLY A 68 8.91 17.92 9.73
N ASP A 69 7.63 18.26 9.92
CA ASP A 69 6.91 18.04 11.18
C ASP A 69 6.68 16.53 11.42
N ALA A 70 6.52 15.77 10.34
CA ALA A 70 6.45 14.32 10.35
C ALA A 70 7.73 13.72 9.77
N LYS A 71 7.97 12.41 10.02
CA LYS A 71 9.02 11.69 9.30
C LYS A 71 8.72 11.67 7.80
N LEU A 72 9.76 11.82 6.99
CA LEU A 72 9.65 11.77 5.54
C LEU A 72 9.02 10.44 5.06
N SER A 73 9.41 9.33 5.70
CA SER A 73 8.82 8.02 5.46
C SER A 73 7.31 8.03 5.72
N THR A 74 6.86 8.49 6.88
CA THR A 74 5.44 8.55 7.25
C THR A 74 4.64 9.39 6.25
N TRP A 75 5.19 10.51 5.82
CA TRP A 75 4.57 11.38 4.82
C TRP A 75 4.43 10.70 3.45
N LEU A 76 5.49 10.01 2.96
CA LEU A 76 5.44 9.25 1.71
C LEU A 76 4.46 8.08 1.79
N PHE A 77 4.49 7.31 2.89
CA PHE A 77 3.58 6.20 3.11
C PHE A 77 2.11 6.65 3.18
N LYS A 78 1.85 7.86 3.72
CA LYS A 78 0.51 8.46 3.70
C LYS A 78 0.03 8.78 2.28
N ILE A 79 0.90 9.32 1.42
CA ILE A 79 0.57 9.57 0.02
C ILE A 79 0.26 8.24 -0.68
N ALA A 80 1.13 7.23 -0.54
CA ALA A 80 0.93 5.91 -1.14
C ALA A 80 -0.35 5.22 -0.67
N TYR A 81 -0.67 5.31 0.63
CA TYR A 81 -1.92 4.79 1.20
C TYR A 81 -3.14 5.44 0.55
N ASN A 82 -3.15 6.77 0.45
CA ASN A 82 -4.26 7.50 -0.15
C ASN A 82 -4.41 7.21 -1.65
N GLU A 83 -3.29 7.10 -2.39
CA GLU A 83 -3.32 6.73 -3.80
C GLU A 83 -3.85 5.32 -4.02
N SER A 84 -3.42 4.35 -3.20
CA SER A 84 -3.94 2.99 -3.25
C SER A 84 -5.44 2.92 -2.99
N LEU A 85 -5.95 3.65 -1.99
CA LEU A 85 -7.39 3.71 -1.72
C LEU A 85 -8.17 4.38 -2.86
N THR A 86 -7.62 5.45 -3.43
CA THR A 86 -8.24 6.15 -4.57
C THR A 86 -8.31 5.22 -5.79
N PHE A 87 -7.25 4.47 -6.05
CA PHE A 87 -7.19 3.50 -7.13
C PHE A 87 -8.26 2.40 -6.95
N LEU A 88 -8.31 1.78 -5.78
CA LEU A 88 -9.28 0.73 -5.46
C LEU A 88 -10.73 1.22 -5.51
N SER A 89 -11.01 2.46 -5.12
CA SER A 89 -12.33 3.04 -5.23
C SER A 89 -12.75 3.20 -6.69
N LYS A 90 -11.88 3.74 -7.54
CA LYS A 90 -12.15 3.90 -8.98
C LYS A 90 -12.36 2.57 -9.69
N GLN A 91 -11.55 1.56 -9.36
CA GLN A 91 -11.69 0.21 -9.92
C GLN A 91 -13.06 -0.38 -9.57
N LYS A 92 -13.51 -0.23 -8.32
CA LYS A 92 -14.83 -0.68 -7.89
C LYS A 92 -15.98 0.03 -8.63
N ASP A 93 -15.85 1.34 -8.84
CA ASP A 93 -16.86 2.12 -9.56
C ASP A 93 -16.93 1.70 -11.04
N THR A 94 -15.80 1.39 -11.67
CA THR A 94 -15.74 0.91 -13.05
C THR A 94 -16.40 -0.47 -13.19
N ILE A 95 -16.08 -1.41 -12.31
CA ILE A 95 -16.70 -2.75 -12.31
C ILE A 95 -18.20 -2.64 -12.08
N SER A 96 -18.67 -1.76 -11.19
CA SER A 96 -20.11 -1.56 -10.93
C SER A 96 -20.87 -0.98 -12.15
N LEU A 97 -20.20 -0.24 -13.02
CA LEU A 97 -20.80 0.27 -14.27
C LEU A 97 -20.88 -0.82 -15.34
N ASP A 98 -19.87 -1.71 -15.41
CA ASP A 98 -19.83 -2.80 -16.39
C ASP A 98 -20.75 -3.96 -16.02
N THR A 99 -20.96 -4.26 -14.74
CA THR A 99 -21.88 -5.32 -14.27
C THR A 99 -23.36 -5.03 -14.54
N ASN A 100 -23.72 -3.81 -14.92
CA ASN A 100 -25.08 -3.52 -15.43
C ASN A 100 -25.33 -3.99 -16.89
N ILE A 101 -24.32 -4.57 -17.55
CA ILE A 101 -24.37 -4.91 -18.98
C ILE A 101 -24.23 -6.42 -19.25
N LEU A 102 -23.73 -7.23 -18.33
CA LEU A 102 -23.47 -8.66 -18.57
C LEU A 102 -23.99 -9.55 -17.44
N ASP A 103 -24.79 -10.52 -17.86
CA ASP A 103 -25.31 -11.65 -17.11
C ASP A 103 -24.23 -12.52 -16.47
N ASP A 104 -24.61 -13.18 -15.36
CA ASP A 104 -24.03 -14.38 -14.75
C ASP A 104 -22.92 -15.08 -15.55
N ASP A 105 -21.68 -14.72 -15.32
CA ASP A 105 -20.54 -15.56 -15.66
C ASP A 105 -19.79 -15.91 -14.38
N ASP A 106 -20.02 -17.14 -13.91
CA ASP A 106 -19.42 -17.76 -12.72
C ASP A 106 -17.88 -18.00 -12.89
N ASP A 107 -17.29 -17.54 -14.00
CA ASP A 107 -15.89 -17.71 -14.39
C ASP A 107 -15.04 -16.43 -14.23
N ALA A 108 -15.42 -15.47 -13.40
CA ALA A 108 -14.51 -14.40 -13.05
C ALA A 108 -13.26 -15.00 -12.38
N PRO A 109 -12.04 -14.76 -12.89
CA PRO A 109 -10.83 -15.35 -12.33
C PRO A 109 -10.74 -14.98 -10.86
N THR A 110 -10.80 -15.99 -10.00
CA THR A 110 -10.66 -15.80 -8.55
C THR A 110 -9.32 -15.12 -8.29
N LEU A 111 -9.27 -14.17 -7.38
CA LEU A 111 -8.05 -13.46 -6.98
C LEU A 111 -6.88 -14.44 -6.71
N ALA A 112 -7.18 -15.64 -6.21
CA ALA A 112 -6.21 -16.71 -6.03
C ALA A 112 -5.55 -17.15 -7.35
N ASN A 113 -6.32 -17.36 -8.42
CA ASN A 113 -5.79 -17.78 -9.73
C ASN A 113 -4.92 -16.69 -10.39
N THR A 114 -5.17 -15.42 -10.06
CA THR A 114 -4.38 -14.29 -10.55
C THR A 114 -3.05 -14.18 -9.82
N LEU A 115 -3.00 -14.52 -8.53
CA LEU A 115 -1.78 -14.50 -7.73
C LEU A 115 -0.84 -15.68 -8.10
N GLU A 116 -1.38 -16.85 -8.44
CA GLU A 116 -0.59 -18.01 -8.90
C GLU A 116 0.11 -17.76 -10.25
N SER A 117 -0.41 -16.86 -11.08
CA SER A 117 0.18 -16.53 -12.39
C SER A 117 1.18 -15.37 -12.35
N ASP A 118 1.40 -14.74 -11.19
CA ASP A 118 2.32 -13.61 -11.05
C ASP A 118 3.77 -14.11 -10.96
N ALA A 119 4.59 -13.81 -11.98
CA ALA A 119 6.00 -14.19 -12.06
C ALA A 119 6.89 -13.68 -10.89
N TYR A 120 6.37 -12.77 -10.08
CA TYR A 120 7.03 -12.26 -8.87
C TYR A 120 6.68 -13.04 -7.60
N PHE A 121 5.80 -14.04 -7.72
CA PHE A 121 5.37 -14.86 -6.60
C PHE A 121 6.20 -16.15 -6.59
N ASP A 122 7.26 -16.18 -5.77
CA ASP A 122 8.12 -17.35 -5.53
C ASP A 122 7.87 -17.95 -4.11
N GLY A 123 6.63 -17.82 -3.64
CA GLY A 123 6.20 -18.33 -2.34
C GLY A 123 5.69 -19.76 -2.40
N ASP A 124 5.71 -20.45 -1.26
CA ASP A 124 5.04 -21.74 -1.13
C ASP A 124 3.50 -21.56 -1.13
N GLU A 125 2.77 -22.67 -1.20
CA GLU A 125 1.30 -22.71 -1.21
C GLU A 125 0.68 -21.94 -0.02
N THR A 126 1.34 -21.96 1.14
CA THR A 126 0.92 -21.26 2.36
C THR A 126 1.01 -19.75 2.19
N GLU A 127 2.06 -19.26 1.56
CA GLU A 127 2.22 -17.82 1.28
C GLU A 127 1.21 -17.34 0.24
N ALA A 128 0.95 -18.12 -0.81
CA ALA A 128 -0.10 -17.84 -1.79
C ALA A 128 -1.47 -17.73 -1.10
N MET A 129 -1.80 -18.67 -0.21
CA MET A 129 -3.03 -18.67 0.55
C MET A 129 -3.13 -17.43 1.48
N LEU A 130 -2.04 -17.04 2.15
CA LEU A 130 -2.02 -15.83 2.96
C LEU A 130 -2.29 -14.58 2.13
N GLN A 131 -1.64 -14.44 0.97
CA GLN A 131 -1.86 -13.31 0.07
C GLN A 131 -3.32 -13.24 -0.41
N ALA A 132 -3.92 -14.39 -0.77
CA ALA A 132 -5.33 -14.47 -1.14
C ALA A 132 -6.27 -14.08 0.03
N ALA A 133 -5.98 -14.56 1.23
CA ALA A 133 -6.73 -14.18 2.44
C ALA A 133 -6.65 -12.68 2.72
N VAL A 134 -5.44 -12.09 2.63
CA VAL A 134 -5.23 -10.64 2.82
C VAL A 134 -5.96 -9.84 1.73
N ALA A 135 -5.91 -10.31 0.48
CA ALA A 135 -6.60 -9.65 -0.62
C ALA A 135 -8.13 -9.67 -0.49
N SER A 136 -8.70 -10.65 0.21
CA SER A 136 -10.15 -10.70 0.50
C SER A 136 -10.61 -9.69 1.55
N LEU A 137 -9.69 -9.08 2.31
CA LEU A 137 -10.04 -8.10 3.32
C LEU A 137 -10.55 -6.79 2.69
N PRO A 138 -11.50 -6.08 3.35
CA PRO A 138 -11.83 -4.71 2.99
C PRO A 138 -10.58 -3.82 2.95
N ALA A 139 -10.47 -2.92 1.97
CA ALA A 139 -9.26 -2.14 1.69
C ALA A 139 -8.62 -1.49 2.93
N LYS A 140 -9.41 -0.89 3.83
CA LYS A 140 -8.88 -0.28 5.06
C LYS A 140 -8.33 -1.31 6.05
N GLN A 141 -8.97 -2.49 6.19
CA GLN A 141 -8.47 -3.57 7.05
C GLN A 141 -7.20 -4.19 6.46
N ARG A 142 -7.17 -4.38 5.15
CA ARG A 142 -5.98 -4.83 4.39
C ARG A 142 -4.79 -3.91 4.62
N ALA A 143 -5.00 -2.58 4.53
CA ALA A 143 -3.95 -1.60 4.78
C ALA A 143 -3.40 -1.71 6.21
N VAL A 144 -4.27 -1.79 7.21
CA VAL A 144 -3.86 -1.92 8.62
C VAL A 144 -3.08 -3.23 8.84
N PHE A 145 -3.54 -4.33 8.27
CA PHE A 145 -2.84 -5.61 8.34
C PHE A 145 -1.45 -5.53 7.70
N ASN A 146 -1.36 -5.01 6.48
CA ASN A 146 -0.10 -4.87 5.75
C ASN A 146 0.92 -4.00 6.48
N MET A 147 0.51 -2.83 6.98
CA MET A 147 1.37 -1.94 7.75
C MET A 147 1.87 -2.59 9.05
N LYS A 148 1.01 -3.36 9.74
CA LYS A 148 1.38 -3.96 11.01
C LYS A 148 2.18 -5.25 10.86
N TYR A 149 1.74 -6.15 9.98
CA TYR A 149 2.31 -7.49 9.83
C TYR A 149 3.59 -7.50 8.98
N PHE A 150 3.53 -6.93 7.77
CA PHE A 150 4.67 -6.98 6.84
C PHE A 150 5.69 -5.85 7.03
N GLN A 151 5.26 -4.69 7.54
CA GLN A 151 6.13 -3.53 7.71
C GLN A 151 6.48 -3.27 9.18
N GLU A 152 5.93 -4.05 10.10
CA GLU A 152 6.16 -3.94 11.57
C GLU A 152 5.97 -2.50 12.10
N MET A 153 5.09 -1.73 11.45
CA MET A 153 4.90 -0.31 11.75
C MET A 153 4.37 -0.11 13.17
N LYS A 154 4.80 0.97 13.81
CA LYS A 154 4.23 1.38 15.09
C LYS A 154 2.81 1.93 14.89
N TYR A 155 1.93 1.70 15.84
CA TYR A 155 0.55 2.20 15.76
C TYR A 155 0.46 3.73 15.73
N GLU A 156 1.44 4.43 16.30
CA GLU A 156 1.56 5.88 16.25
C GLU A 156 1.79 6.37 14.80
N ASP A 157 2.74 5.75 14.09
CA ASP A 157 3.02 6.07 12.69
C ASP A 157 1.82 5.69 11.79
N MET A 158 1.17 4.54 12.06
CA MET A 158 -0.05 4.12 11.35
C MET A 158 -1.21 5.10 11.56
N ALA A 159 -1.38 5.62 12.78
CA ALA A 159 -2.41 6.61 13.09
C ALA A 159 -2.20 7.91 12.30
N GLU A 160 -0.96 8.34 12.15
CA GLU A 160 -0.59 9.51 11.35
C GLU A 160 -0.86 9.30 9.85
N ILE A 161 -0.56 8.10 9.34
CA ILE A 161 -0.80 7.73 7.93
C ILE A 161 -2.29 7.66 7.63
N THR A 162 -3.07 6.97 8.46
CA THR A 162 -4.48 6.64 8.18
C THR A 162 -5.47 7.69 8.70
N GLY A 163 -5.04 8.56 9.61
CA GLY A 163 -5.94 9.48 10.34
C GLY A 163 -6.88 8.76 11.32
N THR A 164 -6.55 7.52 11.72
CA THR A 164 -7.39 6.66 12.57
C THR A 164 -6.76 6.53 13.96
N SER A 165 -7.59 6.48 15.01
CA SER A 165 -7.08 6.33 16.38
C SER A 165 -6.37 4.98 16.59
N ILE A 166 -5.38 4.96 17.49
CA ILE A 166 -4.60 3.75 17.83
C ILE A 166 -5.54 2.62 18.31
N GLY A 167 -6.56 2.94 19.09
CA GLY A 167 -7.55 1.95 19.55
C GLY A 167 -8.32 1.31 18.40
N ALA A 168 -8.77 2.11 17.43
CA ALA A 168 -9.47 1.63 16.24
C ALA A 168 -8.54 0.81 15.32
N LEU A 169 -7.26 1.19 15.21
CA LEU A 169 -6.26 0.43 14.45
C LEU A 169 -6.00 -0.96 15.06
N LYS A 170 -5.85 -1.03 16.39
CA LYS A 170 -5.72 -2.31 17.11
C LYS A 170 -6.92 -3.21 16.90
N ALA A 171 -8.14 -2.67 17.03
CA ALA A 171 -9.38 -3.40 16.77
C ALA A 171 -9.45 -3.87 15.30
N SER A 172 -9.13 -3.01 14.35
CA SER A 172 -9.10 -3.33 12.92
C SER A 172 -8.09 -4.44 12.60
N PHE A 173 -6.90 -4.39 13.18
CA PHE A 173 -5.88 -5.43 13.03
C PHE A 173 -6.37 -6.78 13.58
N HIS A 174 -6.95 -6.80 14.78
CA HIS A 174 -7.50 -8.03 15.38
C HIS A 174 -8.61 -8.64 14.52
N ILE A 175 -9.52 -7.80 13.99
CA ILE A 175 -10.57 -8.27 13.06
C ILE A 175 -9.97 -8.83 11.77
N ALA A 176 -8.94 -8.19 11.23
CA ALA A 176 -8.26 -8.67 10.04
C ALA A 176 -7.61 -10.05 10.26
N VAL A 177 -6.88 -10.22 11.36
CA VAL A 177 -6.28 -11.51 11.74
C VAL A 177 -7.35 -12.61 11.84
N LYS A 178 -8.46 -12.34 12.54
CA LYS A 178 -9.55 -13.31 12.68
C LYS A 178 -10.15 -13.73 11.33
N LYS A 179 -10.35 -12.78 10.40
CA LYS A 179 -10.85 -13.10 9.07
C LYS A 179 -9.88 -13.94 8.25
N ILE A 180 -8.57 -13.69 8.40
CA ILE A 180 -7.53 -14.49 7.77
C ILE A 180 -7.54 -15.91 8.33
N GLU A 181 -7.63 -16.07 9.65
CA GLU A 181 -7.76 -17.39 10.30
C GLU A 181 -8.99 -18.15 9.78
N GLU A 182 -10.15 -17.47 9.70
CA GLU A 182 -11.40 -18.05 9.16
C GLU A 182 -11.23 -18.47 7.69
N TYR A 183 -10.48 -17.68 6.89
CA TYR A 183 -10.20 -18.00 5.49
C TYR A 183 -9.38 -19.30 5.34
N PHE A 184 -8.39 -19.53 6.20
CA PHE A 184 -7.62 -20.76 6.23
C PHE A 184 -8.47 -21.97 6.65
N GLN A 185 -9.25 -21.84 7.73
CA GLN A 185 -10.11 -22.90 8.23
C GLN A 185 -11.17 -23.40 7.23
N GLN A 186 -11.59 -22.57 6.29
CA GLN A 186 -12.56 -22.94 5.25
C GLN A 186 -11.92 -23.74 4.10
N ARG A 187 -10.61 -23.84 4.05
CA ARG A 187 -9.85 -24.48 2.96
C ARG A 187 -8.98 -25.66 3.41
N GLU A 188 -9.00 -25.98 4.69
CA GLU A 188 -8.52 -27.26 5.24
C GLU A 188 -9.60 -28.35 5.06
#